data_3ac792111d025f3b61b546ccf03be3e2
#
_entry.id   3ac792111d025f3b61b546ccf03be3e2
#
_cell.length_a   1.000
_cell.length_b   1.000
_cell.length_c   1.000
_cell.angle_alpha   90.00
_cell.angle_beta   90.00
_cell.angle_gamma   90.00
#
_symmetry.space_group_name_H-M   'P 1'
#
loop_
_entity.id
_entity.type
_entity.pdbx_description
1 polymer ?
#
loop_
_entity_poly.entity_id
_entity_poly.type
_entity_poly.pdbx_seq_one_letter_code
_entity_poly.pdbx_strand_id
1 'polypeptide(L)'
;MTHTSDTAYEPTAAQAPPVTTDGLPGWLDPVARVAGTVRPEQLSRFLPPESGRGRQSAVLVLFGEGARGPELLLMERAGSLRSHAGQISFPGGALDAEDGDPKAEGPLNAALREAEEETGLDPAGVQLFGVLPRLYIPVSHFVVTPVLGWWRSPSPVRAVDQAETARVFTVPVADLTDPANRTTAAHPSGHLGPGFLVESALLWGFTAGVIDRILHFAGWERPWDRTKRVPLDWRA
;
A
#
# COMPACT_ATOMS: atom_id res chain seq x y z
N MET A 1 11.35 20.76 53.83
CA MET A 1 10.32 20.03 53.12
C MET A 1 10.24 20.57 51.71
N THR A 2 10.96 19.94 50.80
CA THR A 2 11.02 20.34 49.39
C THR A 2 10.04 19.47 48.61
N HIS A 3 8.99 20.10 48.12
CA HIS A 3 8.03 19.44 47.19
C HIS A 3 8.72 19.35 45.81
N THR A 4 9.07 18.13 45.44
CA THR A 4 9.44 17.78 44.06
C THR A 4 8.14 17.65 43.28
N SER A 5 7.85 18.58 42.39
CA SER A 5 6.77 18.45 41.40
C SER A 5 7.17 17.42 40.38
N ASP A 6 6.53 16.25 40.48
CA ASP A 6 6.58 15.20 39.46
C ASP A 6 5.72 15.65 38.29
N THR A 7 6.35 16.20 37.26
CA THR A 7 5.67 16.56 36.01
C THR A 7 5.47 15.27 35.22
N ALA A 8 4.30 14.69 35.36
CA ALA A 8 3.88 13.55 34.56
C ALA A 8 4.00 13.94 33.05
N TYR A 9 4.85 13.23 32.33
CA TYR A 9 4.90 13.29 30.87
C TYR A 9 3.57 12.73 30.33
N GLU A 10 2.66 13.62 29.93
CA GLU A 10 1.53 13.21 29.12
C GLU A 10 2.03 13.04 27.69
N PRO A 11 1.92 11.83 27.10
CA PRO A 11 2.25 11.64 25.70
C PRO A 11 1.33 12.54 24.87
N THR A 12 1.90 13.45 24.11
CA THR A 12 1.19 14.25 23.12
C THR A 12 0.53 13.28 22.15
N ALA A 13 -0.82 13.28 22.09
CA ALA A 13 -1.53 12.46 21.11
C ALA A 13 -0.96 12.76 19.71
N ALA A 14 -0.60 11.71 18.99
CA ALA A 14 -0.09 11.84 17.63
C ALA A 14 -1.12 12.61 16.80
N GLN A 15 -0.72 13.75 16.26
CA GLN A 15 -1.62 14.57 15.46
C GLN A 15 -1.85 13.88 14.11
N ALA A 16 -3.12 13.70 13.72
CA ALA A 16 -3.47 13.11 12.43
C ALA A 16 -2.81 13.89 11.27
N PRO A 17 -2.09 13.23 10.37
CA PRO A 17 -1.62 13.90 9.17
C PRO A 17 -2.81 14.40 8.35
N PRO A 18 -2.72 15.60 7.74
CA PRO A 18 -3.82 16.12 6.94
C PRO A 18 -4.04 15.26 5.69
N VAL A 19 -5.30 14.91 5.42
CA VAL A 19 -5.72 14.28 4.16
C VAL A 19 -6.44 15.34 3.34
N THR A 20 -5.81 15.78 2.24
CA THR A 20 -6.35 16.85 1.38
C THR A 20 -6.03 16.60 -0.08
N THR A 21 -6.95 17.02 -0.94
CA THR A 21 -6.77 17.02 -2.40
C THR A 21 -6.26 18.36 -2.94
N ASP A 22 -6.03 19.34 -2.08
CA ASP A 22 -5.57 20.66 -2.47
C ASP A 22 -4.17 20.59 -3.09
N GLY A 23 -4.04 21.18 -4.28
CA GLY A 23 -2.76 21.21 -4.99
C GLY A 23 -2.29 19.89 -5.58
N LEU A 24 -3.13 18.86 -5.62
CA LEU A 24 -2.84 17.63 -6.35
C LEU A 24 -2.65 17.90 -7.84
N PRO A 25 -1.73 17.21 -8.52
CA PRO A 25 -1.64 17.27 -9.98
C PRO A 25 -2.88 16.65 -10.60
N GLY A 26 -3.41 17.26 -11.66
CA GLY A 26 -4.69 16.86 -12.27
C GLY A 26 -4.77 15.41 -12.75
N TRP A 27 -3.64 14.75 -12.98
CA TRP A 27 -3.62 13.32 -13.32
C TRP A 27 -4.00 12.42 -12.13
N LEU A 28 -3.92 12.90 -10.87
CA LEU A 28 -4.37 12.18 -9.67
C LEU A 28 -5.88 12.38 -9.39
N ASP A 29 -6.56 13.33 -10.01
CA ASP A 29 -7.99 13.56 -9.81
C ASP A 29 -8.85 12.29 -9.96
N PRO A 30 -8.59 11.41 -10.97
CA PRO A 30 -9.35 10.17 -11.06
C PRO A 30 -9.14 9.25 -9.83
N VAL A 31 -7.92 9.15 -9.30
CA VAL A 31 -7.60 8.33 -8.12
C VAL A 31 -8.22 8.92 -6.85
N ALA A 32 -8.16 10.24 -6.69
CA ALA A 32 -8.80 10.94 -5.58
C ALA A 32 -10.32 10.69 -5.55
N ARG A 33 -10.97 10.70 -6.73
CA ARG A 33 -12.39 10.33 -6.85
C ARG A 33 -12.66 8.88 -6.45
N VAL A 34 -11.77 7.94 -6.78
CA VAL A 34 -11.90 6.54 -6.33
C VAL A 34 -11.95 6.47 -4.82
N ALA A 35 -11.07 7.17 -4.10
CA ALA A 35 -11.06 7.18 -2.64
C ALA A 35 -12.39 7.63 -2.04
N GLY A 36 -13.04 8.63 -2.66
CA GLY A 36 -14.32 9.16 -2.18
C GLY A 36 -15.57 8.37 -2.58
N THR A 37 -15.46 7.43 -3.53
CA THR A 37 -16.66 6.81 -4.15
C THR A 37 -16.68 5.29 -4.13
N VAL A 38 -15.52 4.63 -4.03
CA VAL A 38 -15.43 3.18 -4.10
C VAL A 38 -15.96 2.53 -2.81
N ARG A 39 -16.75 1.46 -2.96
CA ARG A 39 -17.24 0.68 -1.83
C ARG A 39 -16.34 -0.53 -1.59
N PRO A 40 -16.27 -1.05 -0.34
CA PRO A 40 -15.42 -2.18 0.02
C PRO A 40 -15.60 -3.40 -0.90
N GLU A 41 -16.86 -3.74 -1.24
CA GLU A 41 -17.20 -4.90 -2.08
C GLU A 41 -16.71 -4.76 -3.52
N GLN A 42 -16.46 -3.54 -3.96
CA GLN A 42 -15.90 -3.26 -5.30
C GLN A 42 -14.39 -3.46 -5.35
N LEU A 43 -13.70 -3.34 -4.19
CA LEU A 43 -12.26 -3.56 -4.08
C LEU A 43 -11.93 -5.03 -3.83
N SER A 44 -12.67 -5.71 -2.96
CA SER A 44 -12.39 -7.09 -2.59
C SER A 44 -13.66 -7.83 -2.18
N ARG A 45 -13.67 -9.14 -2.46
CA ARG A 45 -14.66 -10.06 -1.89
C ARG A 45 -14.40 -10.39 -0.41
N PHE A 46 -13.20 -10.12 0.07
CA PHE A 46 -12.80 -10.36 1.45
C PHE A 46 -12.92 -9.06 2.23
N LEU A 47 -13.98 -8.97 3.02
CA LEU A 47 -14.26 -7.80 3.85
C LEU A 47 -13.84 -8.08 5.30
N PRO A 48 -13.51 -7.02 6.06
CA PRO A 48 -13.24 -7.17 7.48
C PRO A 48 -14.40 -7.87 8.18
N PRO A 49 -14.12 -8.81 9.10
CA PRO A 49 -15.17 -9.51 9.84
C PRO A 49 -15.93 -8.53 10.73
N GLU A 50 -17.26 -8.66 10.79
CA GLU A 50 -18.14 -7.83 11.63
C GLU A 50 -17.77 -7.87 13.12
N SER A 51 -17.16 -8.97 13.55
CA SER A 51 -16.66 -9.12 14.93
C SER A 51 -15.54 -8.15 15.30
N GLY A 52 -15.01 -7.36 14.34
CA GLY A 52 -13.88 -6.48 14.55
C GLY A 52 -12.53 -7.20 14.76
N ARG A 53 -12.52 -8.54 14.63
CA ARG A 53 -11.29 -9.33 14.76
C ARG A 53 -10.37 -9.12 13.56
N GLY A 54 -9.07 -9.09 13.81
CA GLY A 54 -8.00 -8.95 12.81
C GLY A 54 -6.96 -7.94 13.28
N ARG A 55 -5.70 -8.20 12.91
CA ARG A 55 -4.61 -7.24 13.15
C ARG A 55 -4.82 -6.04 12.24
N GLN A 56 -4.89 -4.86 12.83
CA GLN A 56 -4.98 -3.63 12.06
C GLN A 56 -3.62 -3.35 11.42
N SER A 57 -3.63 -2.96 10.17
CA SER A 57 -2.44 -2.61 9.40
C SER A 57 -2.77 -1.53 8.38
N ALA A 58 -1.75 -0.85 7.90
CA ALA A 58 -1.88 0.12 6.83
C ALA A 58 -0.76 -0.06 5.80
N VAL A 59 -1.04 0.32 4.57
CA VAL A 59 -0.05 0.38 3.49
C VAL A 59 -0.12 1.75 2.81
N LEU A 60 1.03 2.26 2.40
CA LEU A 60 1.12 3.50 1.65
C LEU A 60 1.11 3.20 0.15
N VAL A 61 0.03 3.61 -0.53
CA VAL A 61 -0.06 3.59 -2.00
C VAL A 61 0.45 4.95 -2.48
N LEU A 62 1.76 5.05 -2.67
CA LEU A 62 2.43 6.31 -2.99
C LEU A 62 2.60 6.48 -4.49
N PHE A 63 1.98 7.52 -5.01
CA PHE A 63 2.10 7.96 -6.39
C PHE A 63 3.18 9.04 -6.51
N GLY A 64 4.08 8.88 -7.45
CA GLY A 64 5.12 9.85 -7.82
C GLY A 64 5.06 10.25 -9.28
N GLU A 65 5.95 11.15 -9.67
CA GLU A 65 6.24 11.50 -11.06
C GLU A 65 7.69 11.20 -11.38
N GLY A 66 7.91 10.19 -12.21
CA GLY A 66 9.23 9.82 -12.71
C GLY A 66 9.47 10.30 -14.13
N ALA A 67 10.62 9.92 -14.70
CA ALA A 67 11.01 10.28 -16.06
C ALA A 67 10.03 9.74 -17.13
N ARG A 68 9.26 8.70 -16.81
CA ARG A 68 8.27 8.07 -17.70
C ARG A 68 6.81 8.45 -17.36
N GLY A 69 6.63 9.50 -16.56
CA GLY A 69 5.32 9.98 -16.08
C GLY A 69 4.94 9.40 -14.72
N PRO A 70 3.64 9.28 -14.41
CA PRO A 70 3.16 8.76 -13.13
C PRO A 70 3.72 7.39 -12.80
N GLU A 71 4.11 7.18 -11.54
CA GLU A 71 4.68 5.92 -11.04
C GLU A 71 4.20 5.60 -9.62
N LEU A 72 4.32 4.34 -9.22
CA LEU A 72 4.03 3.85 -7.88
C LEU A 72 5.30 3.39 -7.18
N LEU A 73 5.49 3.78 -5.93
CA LEU A 73 6.53 3.23 -5.07
C LEU A 73 6.13 1.84 -4.60
N LEU A 74 7.02 0.88 -4.82
CA LEU A 74 6.87 -0.51 -4.37
C LEU A 74 8.18 -0.99 -3.75
N MET A 75 8.09 -2.08 -3.02
CA MET A 75 9.25 -2.77 -2.47
C MET A 75 9.15 -4.27 -2.69
N GLU A 76 10.28 -4.95 -2.69
CA GLU A 76 10.36 -6.41 -2.66
C GLU A 76 10.80 -6.87 -1.29
N ARG A 77 10.03 -7.76 -0.69
CA ARG A 77 10.35 -8.33 0.62
C ARG A 77 11.55 -9.28 0.51
N ALA A 78 12.38 -9.32 1.55
CA ALA A 78 13.56 -10.17 1.55
C ALA A 78 13.19 -11.66 1.39
N GLY A 79 13.94 -12.38 0.56
CA GLY A 79 13.73 -13.80 0.28
C GLY A 79 13.97 -14.71 1.48
N SER A 80 14.61 -14.20 2.54
CA SER A 80 14.88 -14.91 3.81
C SER A 80 13.70 -14.93 4.78
N LEU A 81 12.64 -14.15 4.51
CA LEU A 81 11.49 -14.06 5.41
C LEU A 81 10.68 -15.36 5.43
N ARG A 82 10.09 -15.68 6.59
CA ARG A 82 9.25 -16.88 6.78
C ARG A 82 7.91 -16.80 6.03
N SER A 83 7.46 -15.61 5.71
CA SER A 83 6.19 -15.37 5.01
C SER A 83 6.37 -14.25 4.00
N HIS A 84 5.71 -14.41 2.83
CA HIS A 84 5.74 -13.42 1.76
C HIS A 84 7.14 -13.11 1.23
N ALA A 85 8.07 -14.06 1.32
CA ALA A 85 9.44 -13.95 0.81
C ALA A 85 9.44 -13.61 -0.69
N GLY A 86 10.23 -12.61 -1.10
CA GLY A 86 10.34 -12.19 -2.49
C GLY A 86 9.07 -11.56 -3.09
N GLN A 87 8.02 -11.35 -2.32
CA GLN A 87 6.81 -10.71 -2.84
C GLN A 87 6.97 -9.20 -2.96
N ILE A 88 6.43 -8.66 -4.05
CA ILE A 88 6.34 -7.21 -4.25
C ILE A 88 5.12 -6.68 -3.49
N SER A 89 5.33 -5.63 -2.72
CA SER A 89 4.30 -5.00 -1.90
C SER A 89 4.39 -3.48 -1.90
N PHE A 90 3.32 -2.83 -1.45
CA PHE A 90 3.43 -1.48 -0.94
C PHE A 90 4.22 -1.49 0.36
N PRO A 91 4.93 -0.39 0.72
CA PRO A 91 5.42 -0.21 2.08
C PRO A 91 4.25 -0.21 3.06
N GLY A 92 4.44 -0.83 4.22
CA GLY A 92 3.41 -0.87 5.23
C GLY A 92 3.47 -2.08 6.16
N GLY A 93 2.80 -1.95 7.30
CA GLY A 93 2.83 -2.94 8.36
C GLY A 93 1.67 -2.86 9.33
N ALA A 94 1.86 -3.46 10.48
CA ALA A 94 0.87 -3.45 11.55
C ALA A 94 0.81 -2.07 12.22
N LEU A 95 -0.37 -1.70 12.71
CA LEU A 95 -0.50 -0.54 13.57
C LEU A 95 0.10 -0.84 14.94
N ASP A 96 0.90 0.08 15.41
CA ASP A 96 1.40 0.12 16.79
C ASP A 96 0.53 1.04 17.65
N ALA A 97 0.66 0.92 18.96
CA ALA A 97 -0.11 1.76 19.90
C ALA A 97 0.18 3.26 19.74
N GLU A 98 1.40 3.59 19.31
CA GLU A 98 1.87 4.96 19.09
C GLU A 98 1.27 5.60 17.84
N ASP A 99 0.78 4.80 16.88
CA ASP A 99 0.12 5.31 15.67
C ASP A 99 -1.24 5.95 15.97
N GLY A 100 -1.88 5.61 17.09
CA GLY A 100 -3.15 6.18 17.52
C GLY A 100 -4.38 5.31 17.23
N ASP A 101 -5.56 5.93 17.09
CA ASP A 101 -6.82 5.18 16.93
C ASP A 101 -6.86 4.45 15.57
N PRO A 102 -7.03 3.10 15.58
CA PRO A 102 -7.17 2.31 14.35
C PRO A 102 -8.35 2.70 13.46
N LYS A 103 -9.30 3.48 13.97
CA LYS A 103 -10.47 3.94 13.23
C LYS A 103 -10.36 5.40 12.76
N ALA A 104 -9.30 6.08 13.15
CA ALA A 104 -9.06 7.48 12.85
C ALA A 104 -7.65 7.68 12.24
N GLU A 105 -6.73 8.29 12.98
CA GLU A 105 -5.38 8.64 12.50
C GLU A 105 -4.41 7.47 12.42
N GLY A 106 -4.62 6.42 13.20
CA GLY A 106 -3.70 5.28 13.30
C GLY A 106 -3.23 4.73 11.95
N PRO A 107 -4.12 4.45 11.00
CA PRO A 107 -3.71 3.97 9.68
C PRO A 107 -2.86 4.98 8.88
N LEU A 108 -3.09 6.29 9.07
CA LEU A 108 -2.33 7.34 8.37
C LEU A 108 -0.90 7.40 8.90
N ASN A 109 -0.77 7.39 10.23
CA ASN A 109 0.51 7.40 10.91
C ASN A 109 1.32 6.12 10.61
N ALA A 110 0.69 4.95 10.74
CA ALA A 110 1.31 3.67 10.44
C ALA A 110 1.83 3.59 8.99
N ALA A 111 1.04 4.04 8.01
CA ALA A 111 1.45 3.99 6.61
C ALA A 111 2.69 4.84 6.34
N LEU A 112 2.80 6.02 6.95
CA LEU A 112 3.96 6.90 6.82
C LEU A 112 5.18 6.37 7.58
N ARG A 113 5.00 5.93 8.83
CA ARG A 113 6.06 5.36 9.68
C ARG A 113 6.69 4.13 9.03
N GLU A 114 5.86 3.16 8.64
CA GLU A 114 6.35 1.95 7.99
C GLU A 114 7.06 2.25 6.66
N ALA A 115 6.55 3.20 5.87
CA ALA A 115 7.22 3.61 4.63
C ALA A 115 8.59 4.24 4.89
N GLU A 116 8.74 5.04 5.94
CA GLU A 116 10.03 5.59 6.38
C GLU A 116 10.97 4.47 6.84
N GLU A 117 10.50 3.57 7.71
CA GLU A 117 11.29 2.47 8.28
C GLU A 117 11.77 1.48 7.22
N GLU A 118 10.92 1.09 6.27
CA GLU A 118 11.23 0.09 5.25
C GLU A 118 12.01 0.67 4.06
N THR A 119 11.73 1.93 3.69
CA THR A 119 12.23 2.51 2.42
C THR A 119 13.12 3.74 2.59
N GLY A 120 13.22 4.31 3.79
CA GLY A 120 13.93 5.59 4.02
C GLY A 120 13.23 6.79 3.40
N LEU A 121 11.95 6.65 3.04
CA LEU A 121 11.11 7.74 2.56
C LEU A 121 11.06 8.86 3.59
N ASP A 122 11.18 10.12 3.14
CA ASP A 122 10.89 11.28 4.00
C ASP A 122 9.37 11.55 4.00
N PRO A 123 8.67 11.33 5.12
CA PRO A 123 7.22 11.56 5.21
C PRO A 123 6.82 13.02 4.97
N ALA A 124 7.72 13.98 5.23
CA ALA A 124 7.45 15.41 4.99
C ALA A 124 7.28 15.73 3.50
N GLY A 125 7.80 14.87 2.61
CA GLY A 125 7.62 14.97 1.17
C GLY A 125 6.31 14.36 0.65
N VAL A 126 5.51 13.75 1.53
CA VAL A 126 4.28 13.04 1.16
C VAL A 126 3.04 13.86 1.52
N GLN A 127 2.15 14.05 0.57
CA GLN A 127 0.81 14.56 0.80
C GLN A 127 -0.18 13.38 0.78
N LEU A 128 -0.85 13.11 1.90
CA LEU A 128 -1.95 12.15 1.92
C LEU A 128 -3.19 12.79 1.29
N PHE A 129 -3.85 12.07 0.38
CA PHE A 129 -5.01 12.62 -0.34
C PHE A 129 -6.25 11.73 -0.33
N GLY A 130 -6.17 10.55 0.27
CA GLY A 130 -7.32 9.67 0.38
C GLY A 130 -7.02 8.40 1.17
N VAL A 131 -8.09 7.71 1.53
CA VAL A 131 -8.04 6.41 2.20
C VAL A 131 -9.04 5.50 1.50
N LEU A 132 -8.60 4.32 1.09
CA LEU A 132 -9.51 3.32 0.54
C LEU A 132 -10.18 2.52 1.66
N PRO A 133 -11.33 1.92 1.40
CA PRO A 133 -11.99 1.02 2.34
C PRO A 133 -11.04 -0.07 2.86
N ARG A 134 -11.20 -0.41 4.12
CA ARG A 134 -10.45 -1.49 4.77
C ARG A 134 -10.73 -2.84 4.10
N LEU A 135 -9.69 -3.59 3.86
CA LEU A 135 -9.73 -4.90 3.21
C LEU A 135 -9.20 -5.98 4.16
N TYR A 136 -9.69 -7.20 3.99
CA TYR A 136 -9.27 -8.32 4.83
C TYR A 136 -8.39 -9.30 4.05
N ILE A 137 -7.31 -9.75 4.66
CA ILE A 137 -6.44 -10.79 4.12
C ILE A 137 -6.64 -12.07 4.95
N PRO A 138 -7.43 -13.06 4.47
CA PRO A 138 -7.81 -14.23 5.28
C PRO A 138 -6.64 -15.05 5.78
N VAL A 139 -5.57 -15.19 4.98
CA VAL A 139 -4.42 -16.04 5.30
C VAL A 139 -3.56 -15.52 6.45
N SER A 140 -3.54 -14.20 6.64
CA SER A 140 -2.75 -13.53 7.70
C SER A 140 -3.61 -12.90 8.78
N HIS A 141 -4.93 -12.89 8.59
CA HIS A 141 -5.91 -12.21 9.46
C HIS A 141 -5.65 -10.71 9.63
N PHE A 142 -5.03 -10.07 8.65
CA PHE A 142 -4.86 -8.62 8.64
C PHE A 142 -6.09 -7.91 8.09
N VAL A 143 -6.44 -6.80 8.75
CA VAL A 143 -7.35 -5.77 8.22
C VAL A 143 -6.49 -4.61 7.78
N VAL A 144 -6.36 -4.44 6.47
CA VAL A 144 -5.42 -3.50 5.85
C VAL A 144 -6.17 -2.27 5.37
N THR A 145 -5.68 -1.11 5.75
CA THR A 145 -6.15 0.19 5.27
C THR A 145 -5.16 0.72 4.22
N PRO A 146 -5.53 0.77 2.92
CA PRO A 146 -4.69 1.42 1.93
C PRO A 146 -4.83 2.95 2.03
N VAL A 147 -3.72 3.63 2.27
CA VAL A 147 -3.62 5.09 2.38
C VAL A 147 -3.00 5.61 1.10
N LEU A 148 -3.67 6.56 0.44
CA LEU A 148 -3.22 7.14 -0.82
C LEU A 148 -2.36 8.36 -0.56
N GLY A 149 -1.14 8.37 -1.09
CA GLY A 149 -0.19 9.46 -0.98
C GLY A 149 0.29 9.95 -2.34
N TRP A 150 0.55 11.24 -2.43
CA TRP A 150 1.30 11.86 -3.51
C TRP A 150 2.69 12.24 -3.03
N TRP A 151 3.72 11.77 -3.74
CA TRP A 151 5.11 12.10 -3.47
C TRP A 151 5.45 13.48 -4.02
N ARG A 152 4.97 14.49 -3.31
CA ARG A 152 5.06 15.89 -3.71
C ARG A 152 6.51 16.37 -3.79
N SER A 153 7.35 15.93 -2.87
CA SER A 153 8.78 16.26 -2.81
C SER A 153 9.58 14.95 -2.68
N PRO A 154 9.98 14.34 -3.82
CA PRO A 154 10.68 13.07 -3.79
C PRO A 154 12.00 13.14 -3.00
N SER A 155 12.20 12.16 -2.12
CA SER A 155 13.44 11.90 -1.38
C SER A 155 14.13 10.64 -1.91
N PRO A 156 15.43 10.45 -1.69
CA PRO A 156 16.09 9.19 -2.00
C PRO A 156 15.50 8.05 -1.18
N VAL A 157 15.16 6.93 -1.84
CA VAL A 157 14.65 5.73 -1.19
C VAL A 157 15.58 4.54 -1.42
N ARG A 158 15.63 3.64 -0.45
CA ARG A 158 16.42 2.40 -0.48
C ARG A 158 15.88 1.42 0.56
N ALA A 159 16.23 0.16 0.44
CA ALA A 159 16.00 -0.79 1.53
C ALA A 159 16.80 -0.34 2.77
N VAL A 160 16.11 -0.07 3.87
CA VAL A 160 16.73 0.36 5.13
C VAL A 160 17.31 -0.86 5.85
N ASP A 161 16.52 -1.91 5.99
CA ASP A 161 16.98 -3.21 6.48
C ASP A 161 16.86 -4.27 5.37
N GLN A 162 18.00 -4.75 4.88
CA GLN A 162 18.04 -5.79 3.85
C GLN A 162 17.57 -7.17 4.35
N ALA A 163 17.44 -7.38 5.66
CA ALA A 163 16.85 -8.59 6.19
C ALA A 163 15.32 -8.62 6.03
N GLU A 164 14.68 -7.46 5.88
CA GLU A 164 13.24 -7.31 5.70
C GLU A 164 12.86 -6.91 4.28
N THR A 165 13.60 -5.97 3.68
CA THR A 165 13.36 -5.41 2.36
C THR A 165 14.56 -5.67 1.45
N ALA A 166 14.37 -6.44 0.38
CA ALA A 166 15.44 -6.73 -0.58
C ALA A 166 15.76 -5.51 -1.45
N ARG A 167 14.74 -4.81 -1.93
CA ARG A 167 14.88 -3.60 -2.75
C ARG A 167 13.64 -2.71 -2.69
N VAL A 168 13.85 -1.43 -2.99
CA VAL A 168 12.79 -0.42 -3.16
C VAL A 168 12.91 0.15 -4.57
N PHE A 169 11.79 0.29 -5.27
CA PHE A 169 11.76 0.75 -6.66
C PHE A 169 10.43 1.39 -7.01
N THR A 170 10.40 2.13 -8.10
CA THR A 170 9.16 2.69 -8.65
C THR A 170 8.75 1.94 -9.91
N VAL A 171 7.46 1.81 -10.14
CA VAL A 171 6.88 1.20 -11.34
C VAL A 171 6.02 2.24 -12.05
N PRO A 172 6.35 2.60 -13.31
CA PRO A 172 5.51 3.50 -14.09
C PRO A 172 4.09 2.96 -14.25
N VAL A 173 3.09 3.82 -14.06
CA VAL A 173 1.68 3.48 -14.29
C VAL A 173 1.47 3.01 -15.74
N ALA A 174 2.26 3.52 -16.68
CA ALA A 174 2.25 3.06 -18.06
C ALA A 174 2.55 1.56 -18.20
N ASP A 175 3.48 1.02 -17.38
CA ASP A 175 3.82 -0.42 -17.38
C ASP A 175 2.71 -1.24 -16.72
N LEU A 176 2.07 -0.72 -15.66
CA LEU A 176 0.94 -1.36 -14.99
C LEU A 176 -0.32 -1.42 -15.87
N THR A 177 -0.48 -0.47 -16.79
CA THR A 177 -1.61 -0.41 -17.72
C THR A 177 -1.35 -1.09 -19.05
N ASP A 178 -0.08 -1.46 -19.34
CA ASP A 178 0.27 -2.17 -20.57
C ASP A 178 -0.34 -3.58 -20.59
N PRO A 179 -1.18 -3.92 -21.58
CA PRO A 179 -1.75 -5.26 -21.71
C PRO A 179 -0.71 -6.39 -21.78
N ALA A 180 0.50 -6.10 -22.29
CA ALA A 180 1.58 -7.10 -22.36
C ALA A 180 2.06 -7.54 -20.96
N ASN A 181 2.02 -6.63 -19.99
CA ASN A 181 2.42 -6.86 -18.60
C ASN A 181 1.29 -7.41 -17.71
N ARG A 182 0.04 -7.46 -18.24
CA ARG A 182 -1.11 -7.96 -17.48
C ARG A 182 -1.25 -9.47 -17.59
N THR A 183 -1.58 -10.10 -16.48
CA THR A 183 -1.83 -11.54 -16.42
C THR A 183 -2.81 -11.90 -15.30
N THR A 184 -3.27 -13.14 -15.31
CA THR A 184 -4.01 -13.74 -14.18
C THR A 184 -3.05 -14.62 -13.39
N ALA A 185 -2.76 -14.24 -12.16
CA ALA A 185 -2.01 -15.06 -11.22
C ALA A 185 -2.87 -16.23 -10.76
N ALA A 186 -2.36 -17.47 -10.91
CA ALA A 186 -3.08 -18.68 -10.55
C ALA A 186 -2.43 -19.35 -9.34
N HIS A 187 -3.10 -19.26 -8.19
CA HIS A 187 -2.66 -19.91 -6.95
C HIS A 187 -2.98 -21.40 -6.98
N PRO A 188 -2.13 -22.30 -6.42
CA PRO A 188 -2.40 -23.75 -6.38
C PRO A 188 -3.71 -24.16 -5.71
N SER A 189 -4.26 -23.33 -4.81
CA SER A 189 -5.60 -23.54 -4.24
C SER A 189 -6.76 -23.31 -5.21
N GLY A 190 -6.47 -22.96 -6.48
CA GLY A 190 -7.48 -22.62 -7.49
C GLY A 190 -7.91 -21.15 -7.46
N HIS A 191 -7.39 -20.35 -6.53
CA HIS A 191 -7.67 -18.92 -6.51
C HIS A 191 -7.00 -18.21 -7.69
N LEU A 192 -7.77 -17.38 -8.41
CA LEU A 192 -7.30 -16.55 -9.50
C LEU A 192 -7.40 -15.08 -9.09
N GLY A 193 -6.36 -14.32 -9.38
CA GLY A 193 -6.31 -12.87 -9.11
C GLY A 193 -5.56 -12.11 -10.19
N PRO A 194 -5.64 -10.77 -10.20
CA PRO A 194 -4.84 -9.97 -11.12
C PRO A 194 -3.35 -10.14 -10.83
N GLY A 195 -2.55 -10.08 -11.89
CA GLY A 195 -1.10 -10.08 -11.82
C GLY A 195 -0.50 -9.09 -12.81
N PHE A 196 0.69 -8.60 -12.48
CA PHE A 196 1.46 -7.70 -13.32
C PHE A 196 2.90 -8.22 -13.42
N LEU A 197 3.42 -8.27 -14.62
CA LEU A 197 4.82 -8.60 -14.88
C LEU A 197 5.61 -7.29 -14.86
N VAL A 198 6.31 -7.03 -13.78
CA VAL A 198 7.08 -5.79 -13.56
C VAL A 198 8.47 -6.13 -13.03
N GLU A 199 9.49 -5.41 -13.48
CA GLU A 199 10.87 -5.60 -13.01
C GLU A 199 11.34 -7.08 -13.05
N SER A 200 10.90 -7.82 -14.07
CA SER A 200 11.16 -9.27 -14.24
C SER A 200 10.57 -10.16 -13.14
N ALA A 201 9.65 -9.65 -12.33
CA ALA A 201 8.94 -10.38 -11.29
C ALA A 201 7.42 -10.32 -11.48
N LEU A 202 6.71 -11.24 -10.84
CA LEU A 202 5.25 -11.25 -10.82
C LEU A 202 4.74 -10.53 -9.57
N LEU A 203 4.16 -9.37 -9.77
CA LEU A 203 3.35 -8.69 -8.76
C LEU A 203 1.96 -9.33 -8.71
N TRP A 204 1.56 -9.83 -7.54
CA TRP A 204 0.29 -10.55 -7.34
C TRP A 204 -0.29 -10.34 -5.94
N GLY A 205 -1.40 -10.98 -5.62
CA GLY A 205 -2.00 -10.96 -4.29
C GLY A 205 -2.70 -9.66 -3.95
N PHE A 206 -2.60 -9.25 -2.69
CA PHE A 206 -3.26 -8.04 -2.17
C PHE A 206 -2.84 -6.79 -2.94
N THR A 207 -1.54 -6.58 -3.12
CA THR A 207 -0.97 -5.41 -3.80
C THR A 207 -1.49 -5.29 -5.23
N ALA A 208 -1.41 -6.38 -6.00
CA ALA A 208 -1.95 -6.41 -7.36
C ALA A 208 -3.47 -6.19 -7.39
N GLY A 209 -4.21 -6.72 -6.40
CA GLY A 209 -5.64 -6.49 -6.27
C GLY A 209 -6.00 -5.03 -6.08
N VAL A 210 -5.29 -4.33 -5.20
CA VAL A 210 -5.49 -2.89 -4.96
C VAL A 210 -5.15 -2.08 -6.20
N ILE A 211 -4.00 -2.34 -6.83
CA ILE A 211 -3.59 -1.64 -8.06
C ILE A 211 -4.63 -1.86 -9.18
N ASP A 212 -5.04 -3.11 -9.41
CA ASP A 212 -6.04 -3.45 -10.44
C ASP A 212 -7.35 -2.66 -10.25
N ARG A 213 -7.83 -2.56 -9.02
CA ARG A 213 -9.04 -1.81 -8.71
C ARG A 213 -8.88 -0.31 -8.87
N ILE A 214 -7.73 0.26 -8.44
CA ILE A 214 -7.43 1.67 -8.68
C ILE A 214 -7.41 1.95 -10.17
N LEU A 215 -6.67 1.17 -10.97
CA LEU A 215 -6.59 1.37 -12.43
C LEU A 215 -7.97 1.29 -13.09
N HIS A 216 -8.80 0.33 -12.67
CA HIS A 216 -10.15 0.14 -13.19
C HIS A 216 -11.06 1.35 -12.89
N PHE A 217 -11.19 1.74 -11.61
CA PHE A 217 -12.10 2.80 -11.19
C PHE A 217 -11.60 4.22 -11.52
N ALA A 218 -10.28 4.40 -11.67
CA ALA A 218 -9.71 5.65 -12.19
C ALA A 218 -9.85 5.77 -13.71
N GLY A 219 -10.33 4.73 -14.40
CA GLY A 219 -10.46 4.74 -15.86
C GLY A 219 -9.12 4.62 -16.60
N TRP A 220 -8.08 4.13 -15.94
CA TRP A 220 -6.75 3.94 -16.52
C TRP A 220 -6.54 2.53 -17.08
N GLU A 221 -7.41 1.57 -16.72
CA GLU A 221 -7.33 0.20 -17.21
C GLU A 221 -7.46 0.16 -18.74
N ARG A 222 -6.54 -0.56 -19.39
CA ARG A 222 -6.59 -0.88 -20.82
C ARG A 222 -7.07 -2.32 -20.98
N PRO A 223 -7.84 -2.65 -22.05
CA PRO A 223 -8.25 -4.04 -22.30
C PRO A 223 -7.05 -4.98 -22.38
N TRP A 224 -7.10 -6.11 -21.66
CA TRP A 224 -6.04 -7.11 -21.63
C TRP A 224 -6.61 -8.53 -21.63
N ASP A 225 -5.79 -9.51 -21.99
CA ASP A 225 -6.17 -10.92 -22.08
C ASP A 225 -6.21 -11.59 -20.70
N ARG A 226 -7.41 -11.70 -20.12
CA ARG A 226 -7.66 -12.33 -18.81
C ARG A 226 -7.46 -13.85 -18.84
N THR A 227 -7.28 -14.48 -20.02
CA THR A 227 -7.01 -15.92 -20.16
C THR A 227 -5.53 -16.24 -19.98
N LYS A 228 -4.65 -15.27 -20.15
CA LYS A 228 -3.20 -15.39 -19.89
C LYS A 228 -2.98 -15.67 -18.41
N ARG A 229 -2.52 -16.87 -18.06
CA ARG A 229 -2.32 -17.29 -16.66
C ARG A 229 -0.86 -17.56 -16.38
N VAL A 230 -0.42 -17.10 -15.20
CA VAL A 230 0.90 -17.43 -14.65
C VAL A 230 0.68 -18.19 -13.33
N PRO A 231 1.16 -19.45 -13.24
CA PRO A 231 1.09 -20.18 -11.98
C PRO A 231 2.00 -19.54 -10.95
N LEU A 232 1.53 -19.49 -9.70
CA LEU A 232 2.35 -19.04 -8.58
C LEU A 232 3.19 -20.21 -8.07
N ASP A 233 4.49 -19.97 -7.94
CA ASP A 233 5.35 -20.84 -7.14
C ASP A 233 5.22 -20.41 -5.66
N TRP A 234 4.31 -21.09 -4.96
CA TRP A 234 3.99 -20.78 -3.55
C TRP A 234 5.00 -21.34 -2.54
N ARG A 235 6.01 -22.08 -3.02
CA ARG A 235 7.09 -22.65 -2.20
C ARG A 235 8.32 -21.75 -2.14
N ALA A 236 8.30 -20.63 -2.87
CA ALA A 236 9.34 -19.62 -2.83
C ALA A 236 9.10 -18.66 -1.65
#